data_d9fc8ac2b041a5b5615b0a718c03287d
#
_entry.id   d9fc8ac2b041a5b5615b0a718c03287d
#
_cell.length_a   1.000
_cell.length_b   1.000
_cell.length_c   1.000
_cell.angle_alpha   90.00
_cell.angle_beta   90.00
_cell.angle_gamma   90.00
#
_symmetry.space_group_name_H-M   'P 1'
#
loop_
_entity.id
_entity.type
_entity.pdbx_description
1 polymer ?
#
loop_
_entity_poly.entity_id
_entity_poly.type
_entity_poly.pdbx_seq_one_letter_code
_entity_poly.pdbx_strand_id
1 'polypeptide(L)'
;MNFVYPLVLVLLPLSLIPFFINQSSKNIYSWSEMLDVDLLSRIISLFYRIVSTVIILLVILTLSEPYADQKSILKKGKGAQIGLVLDRSASMDDPFVGDDNNKSVGETKSAAASRLIVDFFDSRTDDMVGVITFSNSAMFILPLTNSKEAIRAAVNATAGNALFQTNIGAGLTSSAELFTSIENSGSRAVILLSDGAGRIDAITQQKIKAWFDKYQIGLYWIVLSKPGGISIFEEDVPLHQGYQLPPQIELYEFFKTFKSPFQAYEAEDPKSLEQAIKDINLKERKPIVYEEKVPGEKYAPTLLLISIILSLMLLFLKFIEVKSFK
;
A
#
# COMPACT_ATOMS: atom_id res chain seq x y z
N MET A 1 11.02 9.76 19.18
CA MET A 1 11.79 10.35 18.06
C MET A 1 12.65 9.26 17.46
N ASN A 2 12.48 8.93 16.22
CA ASN A 2 13.21 7.87 15.53
C ASN A 2 14.13 8.50 14.48
N PHE A 3 15.16 7.79 14.04
CA PHE A 3 16.13 8.25 13.07
C PHE A 3 16.14 7.31 11.86
N VAL A 4 16.20 7.86 10.66
CA VAL A 4 16.32 7.05 9.43
C VAL A 4 17.72 6.44 9.34
N TYR A 5 18.76 7.25 9.68
CA TYR A 5 20.16 6.82 9.65
C TYR A 5 20.82 6.93 11.04
N PRO A 6 20.53 5.99 11.96
CA PRO A 6 21.06 6.06 13.33
C PRO A 6 22.59 5.96 13.41
N LEU A 7 23.23 5.31 12.43
CA LEU A 7 24.69 5.18 12.38
C LEU A 7 25.41 6.53 12.25
N VAL A 8 24.75 7.56 11.69
CA VAL A 8 25.31 8.92 11.58
C VAL A 8 25.58 9.54 12.97
N LEU A 9 24.84 9.11 13.98
CA LEU A 9 25.04 9.61 15.37
C LEU A 9 26.41 9.24 15.95
N VAL A 10 27.10 8.24 15.39
CA VAL A 10 28.49 7.91 15.75
C VAL A 10 29.45 9.10 15.48
N LEU A 11 29.06 10.02 14.59
CA LEU A 11 29.82 11.23 14.31
C LEU A 11 29.66 12.35 15.35
N LEU A 12 28.79 12.18 16.36
CA LEU A 12 28.56 13.21 17.40
C LEU A 12 29.84 13.69 18.09
N PRO A 13 30.86 12.87 18.40
CA PRO A 13 32.12 13.34 18.98
C PRO A 13 32.84 14.36 18.09
N LEU A 14 32.67 14.33 16.77
CA LEU A 14 33.25 15.32 15.85
C LEU A 14 32.73 16.74 16.11
N SER A 15 31.56 16.89 16.70
CA SER A 15 31.04 18.21 17.07
C SER A 15 31.92 18.96 18.09
N LEU A 16 32.75 18.23 18.85
CA LEU A 16 33.67 18.81 19.84
C LEU A 16 34.98 19.32 19.23
N ILE A 17 35.25 19.07 17.96
CA ILE A 17 36.49 19.48 17.28
C ILE A 17 36.81 21.00 17.49
N PRO A 18 35.85 21.95 17.48
CA PRO A 18 36.15 23.37 17.69
C PRO A 18 36.76 23.69 19.03
N PHE A 19 36.59 22.83 20.05
CA PHE A 19 37.23 23.02 21.33
C PHE A 19 38.72 22.58 21.37
N PHE A 20 39.09 21.62 20.49
CA PHE A 20 40.44 21.12 20.40
C PHE A 20 41.31 21.84 19.40
N ILE A 21 40.70 22.54 18.42
CA ILE A 21 41.42 23.34 17.46
C ILE A 21 41.79 24.67 18.14
N ASN A 22 43.10 24.84 18.49
CA ASN A 22 43.64 26.13 18.87
C ASN A 22 43.69 27.05 17.63
N GLN A 23 42.80 28.04 17.58
CA GLN A 23 42.79 29.06 16.58
C GLN A 23 43.92 30.12 16.73
N SER A 24 44.85 29.87 17.61
CA SER A 24 46.11 30.65 17.65
C SER A 24 46.88 30.34 16.37
N SER A 25 46.49 30.98 15.25
CA SER A 25 47.45 31.28 14.21
C SER A 25 48.48 32.17 14.91
N LYS A 26 49.65 31.59 15.26
CA LYS A 26 50.83 32.32 15.60
C LYS A 26 51.20 33.15 14.38
N ASN A 27 50.46 34.20 14.12
CA ASN A 27 50.95 35.29 13.29
C ASN A 27 52.09 35.89 14.11
N ILE A 28 53.29 35.61 13.67
CA ILE A 28 54.56 35.95 14.25
C ILE A 28 54.71 37.47 14.19
N TYR A 29 53.98 38.18 14.99
CA TYR A 29 54.32 39.54 15.39
C TYR A 29 54.88 39.40 16.79
N SER A 30 56.15 39.70 16.91
CA SER A 30 56.94 39.67 18.20
C SER A 30 56.29 40.46 19.33
N TRP A 31 55.25 41.23 19.03
CA TRP A 31 54.53 42.10 19.97
C TRP A 31 53.27 41.43 20.54
N SER A 32 52.77 40.34 19.99
CA SER A 32 51.52 39.72 20.46
C SER A 32 51.70 38.98 21.80
N GLU A 33 52.93 38.63 22.16
CA GLU A 33 53.23 37.99 23.45
C GLU A 33 53.19 38.99 24.63
N MET A 34 53.22 40.32 24.38
CA MET A 34 53.19 41.35 25.42
C MET A 34 51.77 41.84 25.73
N LEU A 35 50.76 41.45 24.97
CA LEU A 35 49.37 41.84 25.19
C LEU A 35 48.69 40.83 26.10
N ASP A 36 48.30 41.25 27.29
CA ASP A 36 47.43 40.44 28.17
C ASP A 36 46.13 40.16 27.44
N VAL A 37 45.77 38.88 27.40
CA VAL A 37 44.50 38.46 26.74
C VAL A 37 43.35 38.99 27.59
N ASP A 38 42.67 40.03 27.05
CA ASP A 38 41.51 40.63 27.66
C ASP A 38 40.37 39.62 27.87
N LEU A 39 39.67 39.76 28.99
CA LEU A 39 38.54 38.88 29.36
C LEU A 39 37.48 38.83 28.27
N LEU A 40 37.26 39.96 27.59
CA LEU A 40 36.33 40.09 26.43
C LEU A 40 36.73 39.16 25.25
N SER A 41 38.04 39.14 24.93
CA SER A 41 38.57 38.27 23.86
C SER A 41 38.40 36.78 24.18
N ARG A 42 38.54 36.41 25.44
CA ARG A 42 38.27 35.02 25.87
C ARG A 42 36.81 34.65 25.74
N ILE A 43 35.88 35.52 26.12
CA ILE A 43 34.44 35.32 26.00
C ILE A 43 34.04 35.17 24.51
N ILE A 44 34.53 36.04 23.64
CA ILE A 44 34.27 35.97 22.21
C ILE A 44 34.80 34.67 21.61
N SER A 45 36.02 34.28 21.94
CA SER A 45 36.60 33.01 21.49
C SER A 45 35.77 31.80 21.94
N LEU A 46 35.32 31.80 23.18
CA LEU A 46 34.46 30.75 23.71
C LEU A 46 33.09 30.70 22.98
N PHE A 47 32.52 31.88 22.72
CA PHE A 47 31.26 32.00 21.94
C PHE A 47 31.39 31.38 20.56
N TYR A 48 32.45 31.70 19.79
CA TYR A 48 32.71 31.11 18.48
C TYR A 48 32.82 29.57 18.56
N ARG A 49 33.52 29.07 19.55
CA ARG A 49 33.68 27.60 19.76
C ARG A 49 32.32 26.93 20.03
N ILE A 50 31.53 27.51 20.94
CA ILE A 50 30.20 26.97 21.28
C ILE A 50 29.29 26.96 20.05
N VAL A 51 29.19 28.10 19.33
CA VAL A 51 28.30 28.19 18.16
C VAL A 51 28.76 27.25 17.06
N SER A 52 30.07 27.13 16.80
CA SER A 52 30.61 26.18 15.83
C SER A 52 30.30 24.73 16.20
N THR A 53 30.40 24.38 17.48
CA THR A 53 30.02 23.06 17.98
C THR A 53 28.55 22.79 17.76
N VAL A 54 27.67 23.75 18.07
CA VAL A 54 26.22 23.63 17.87
C VAL A 54 25.90 23.46 16.39
N ILE A 55 26.57 24.18 15.50
CA ILE A 55 26.37 24.04 14.04
C ILE A 55 26.70 22.61 13.58
N ILE A 56 27.87 22.09 13.97
CA ILE A 56 28.30 20.73 13.59
C ILE A 56 27.32 19.71 14.15
N LEU A 57 26.89 19.85 15.40
CA LEU A 57 25.91 18.98 16.05
C LEU A 57 24.57 19.00 15.28
N LEU A 58 24.06 20.19 14.92
CA LEU A 58 22.83 20.32 14.14
C LEU A 58 22.95 19.69 12.76
N VAL A 59 24.10 19.80 12.09
CA VAL A 59 24.35 19.17 10.78
C VAL A 59 24.35 17.65 10.94
N ILE A 60 24.99 17.09 11.95
CA ILE A 60 25.00 15.64 12.21
C ILE A 60 23.58 15.14 12.50
N LEU A 61 22.82 15.87 13.33
CA LEU A 61 21.41 15.54 13.59
C LEU A 61 20.55 15.62 12.32
N THR A 62 20.79 16.60 11.46
CA THR A 62 20.08 16.72 10.18
C THR A 62 20.36 15.51 9.29
N LEU A 63 21.62 15.09 9.18
CA LEU A 63 22.03 13.91 8.41
C LEU A 63 21.45 12.60 8.93
N SER A 64 21.11 12.52 10.22
CA SER A 64 20.46 11.34 10.81
C SER A 64 18.96 11.25 10.49
N GLU A 65 18.38 12.29 9.82
CA GLU A 65 16.97 12.41 9.46
C GLU A 65 16.02 12.05 10.61
N PRO A 66 15.94 12.87 11.67
CA PRO A 66 15.01 12.64 12.77
C PRO A 66 13.57 12.83 12.33
N TYR A 67 12.69 11.90 12.71
CA TYR A 67 11.25 11.96 12.44
C TYR A 67 10.42 11.63 13.67
N ALA A 68 9.20 12.18 13.71
CA ALA A 68 8.22 11.80 14.72
C ALA A 68 7.58 10.45 14.36
N ASP A 69 7.06 9.75 15.36
CA ASP A 69 6.30 8.52 15.11
C ASP A 69 5.07 8.80 14.23
N GLN A 70 4.71 7.82 13.40
CA GLN A 70 3.51 7.86 12.61
C GLN A 70 2.30 8.00 13.52
N LYS A 71 1.41 8.93 13.22
CA LYS A 71 0.13 9.09 13.91
C LYS A 71 -0.96 8.40 13.11
N SER A 72 -1.76 7.55 13.77
CA SER A 72 -3.00 7.05 13.19
C SER A 72 -4.09 8.09 13.38
N ILE A 73 -4.71 8.51 12.27
CA ILE A 73 -5.88 9.38 12.29
C ILE A 73 -7.08 8.59 11.78
N LEU A 74 -8.20 8.65 12.53
CA LEU A 74 -9.47 8.10 12.07
C LEU A 74 -10.04 9.00 10.99
N LYS A 75 -10.11 8.51 9.76
CA LYS A 75 -10.79 9.17 8.64
C LYS A 75 -12.17 8.58 8.44
N LYS A 76 -13.13 9.46 8.13
CA LYS A 76 -14.48 9.08 7.71
C LYS A 76 -14.62 9.37 6.23
N GLY A 77 -15.07 8.38 5.48
CA GLY A 77 -15.27 8.47 4.04
C GLY A 77 -16.53 7.73 3.58
N LYS A 78 -16.69 7.58 2.27
CA LYS A 78 -17.71 6.73 1.65
C LYS A 78 -17.00 5.68 0.82
N GLY A 79 -16.98 4.46 1.30
CA GLY A 79 -16.27 3.37 0.65
C GLY A 79 -16.68 2.00 1.19
N ALA A 80 -15.91 0.99 0.84
CA ALA A 80 -16.08 -0.38 1.27
C ALA A 80 -14.75 -1.00 1.70
N GLN A 81 -14.81 -2.02 2.53
CA GLN A 81 -13.72 -2.96 2.77
C GLN A 81 -13.86 -4.09 1.74
N ILE A 82 -12.97 -4.16 0.76
CA ILE A 82 -13.07 -5.07 -0.38
C ILE A 82 -11.93 -6.09 -0.34
N GLY A 83 -12.29 -7.36 -0.26
CA GLY A 83 -11.36 -8.47 -0.52
C GLY A 83 -11.42 -8.85 -2.00
N LEU A 84 -10.36 -8.58 -2.74
CA LEU A 84 -10.24 -8.98 -4.13
C LEU A 84 -9.61 -10.37 -4.21
N VAL A 85 -10.32 -11.33 -4.82
CA VAL A 85 -9.89 -12.72 -4.96
C VAL A 85 -9.75 -13.04 -6.44
N LEU A 86 -8.51 -13.23 -6.89
CA LEU A 86 -8.17 -13.40 -8.30
C LEU A 86 -7.74 -14.84 -8.57
N ASP A 87 -8.39 -15.45 -9.52
CA ASP A 87 -8.02 -16.76 -10.04
C ASP A 87 -6.76 -16.66 -10.90
N ARG A 88 -5.80 -17.52 -10.64
CA ARG A 88 -4.56 -17.70 -11.43
C ARG A 88 -4.44 -19.08 -12.05
N SER A 89 -5.57 -19.74 -12.28
CA SER A 89 -5.58 -21.01 -13.01
C SER A 89 -5.22 -20.81 -14.49
N ALA A 90 -4.77 -21.87 -15.13
CA ALA A 90 -4.29 -21.84 -16.52
C ALA A 90 -5.35 -21.34 -17.52
N SER A 91 -6.62 -21.56 -17.24
CA SER A 91 -7.75 -21.09 -18.06
C SER A 91 -7.92 -19.56 -18.06
N MET A 92 -7.32 -18.86 -17.08
CA MET A 92 -7.29 -17.40 -17.05
C MET A 92 -6.32 -16.79 -18.06
N ASP A 93 -5.42 -17.57 -18.63
CA ASP A 93 -4.52 -17.15 -19.72
C ASP A 93 -5.15 -17.34 -21.10
N ASP A 94 -6.35 -17.93 -21.17
CA ASP A 94 -7.10 -18.01 -22.42
C ASP A 94 -7.44 -16.60 -22.93
N PRO A 95 -7.49 -16.41 -24.28
CA PRO A 95 -7.93 -15.14 -24.86
C PRO A 95 -9.32 -14.76 -24.40
N PHE A 96 -9.48 -13.51 -23.96
CA PHE A 96 -10.78 -12.93 -23.62
C PHE A 96 -11.34 -12.28 -24.90
N VAL A 97 -12.34 -12.86 -25.49
CA VAL A 97 -12.85 -12.48 -26.80
C VAL A 97 -13.49 -11.09 -26.68
N GLY A 98 -12.89 -10.11 -27.34
CA GLY A 98 -13.49 -8.79 -27.53
C GLY A 98 -14.34 -8.74 -28.79
N ASP A 99 -15.28 -7.79 -28.83
CA ASP A 99 -16.13 -7.51 -29.96
C ASP A 99 -15.27 -7.18 -31.19
N ASP A 100 -15.62 -7.80 -32.32
CA ASP A 100 -15.25 -7.53 -33.70
C ASP A 100 -13.91 -7.97 -34.28
N ASN A 101 -14.07 -8.81 -35.30
CA ASN A 101 -13.41 -8.88 -36.64
C ASN A 101 -11.87 -8.77 -36.73
N ASN A 102 -11.16 -8.51 -35.66
CA ASN A 102 -9.71 -8.54 -35.67
C ASN A 102 -9.19 -9.79 -34.94
N LYS A 103 -8.84 -10.81 -35.68
CA LYS A 103 -8.21 -12.06 -35.24
C LYS A 103 -6.76 -11.85 -34.73
N SER A 104 -6.44 -10.70 -34.21
CA SER A 104 -5.21 -10.44 -33.48
C SER A 104 -5.36 -11.01 -32.06
N VAL A 105 -4.37 -11.73 -31.62
CA VAL A 105 -4.19 -12.33 -30.30
C VAL A 105 -4.86 -11.46 -29.23
N GLY A 106 -6.07 -11.85 -28.77
CA GLY A 106 -6.86 -11.08 -27.83
C GLY A 106 -6.14 -11.00 -26.47
N GLU A 107 -6.39 -9.91 -25.74
CA GLU A 107 -5.99 -9.77 -24.34
C GLU A 107 -6.47 -11.01 -23.56
N THR A 108 -5.65 -11.56 -22.65
CA THR A 108 -6.05 -12.71 -21.81
C THR A 108 -7.09 -12.26 -20.78
N LYS A 109 -7.89 -13.21 -20.26
CA LYS A 109 -8.86 -12.93 -19.18
C LYS A 109 -8.18 -12.28 -17.98
N SER A 110 -7.01 -12.78 -17.58
CA SER A 110 -6.24 -12.24 -16.45
C SER A 110 -5.75 -10.82 -16.70
N ALA A 111 -5.29 -10.49 -17.92
CA ALA A 111 -4.84 -9.15 -18.29
C ALA A 111 -6.00 -8.14 -18.32
N ALA A 112 -7.12 -8.51 -18.95
CA ALA A 112 -8.32 -7.69 -18.98
C ALA A 112 -8.86 -7.42 -17.57
N ALA A 113 -8.92 -8.46 -16.73
CA ALA A 113 -9.36 -8.36 -15.36
C ALA A 113 -8.45 -7.40 -14.56
N SER A 114 -7.14 -7.57 -14.64
CA SER A 114 -6.18 -6.72 -13.93
C SER A 114 -6.30 -5.26 -14.34
N ARG A 115 -6.40 -4.97 -15.63
CA ARG A 115 -6.56 -3.61 -16.15
C ARG A 115 -7.85 -2.95 -15.64
N LEU A 116 -8.99 -3.61 -15.81
CA LEU A 116 -10.29 -3.05 -15.43
C LEU A 116 -10.45 -2.90 -13.91
N ILE A 117 -9.83 -3.79 -13.13
CA ILE A 117 -9.78 -3.68 -11.66
C ILE A 117 -8.95 -2.49 -11.22
N VAL A 118 -7.80 -2.26 -11.83
CA VAL A 118 -6.95 -1.09 -11.53
C VAL A 118 -7.73 0.20 -11.81
N ASP A 119 -8.38 0.31 -12.98
CA ASP A 119 -9.20 1.46 -13.35
C ASP A 119 -10.36 1.68 -12.37
N PHE A 120 -10.99 0.60 -11.91
CA PHE A 120 -12.04 0.65 -10.90
C PHE A 120 -11.56 1.27 -9.59
N PHE A 121 -10.45 0.78 -9.03
CA PHE A 121 -9.94 1.29 -7.77
C PHE A 121 -9.31 2.68 -7.89
N ASP A 122 -8.77 3.05 -9.05
CA ASP A 122 -8.29 4.41 -9.30
C ASP A 122 -9.41 5.45 -9.22
N SER A 123 -10.63 5.06 -9.58
CA SER A 123 -11.83 5.90 -9.48
C SER A 123 -12.40 6.04 -8.06
N ARG A 124 -11.93 5.25 -7.10
CA ARG A 124 -12.41 5.20 -5.71
C ARG A 124 -11.34 5.69 -4.74
N THR A 125 -11.72 6.53 -3.78
CA THR A 125 -10.75 7.23 -2.89
C THR A 125 -10.69 6.67 -1.49
N ASP A 126 -11.80 6.13 -0.98
CA ASP A 126 -11.96 5.80 0.44
C ASP A 126 -12.10 4.30 0.71
N ASP A 127 -11.88 3.45 -0.31
CA ASP A 127 -11.94 2.01 -0.14
C ASP A 127 -10.68 1.47 0.54
N MET A 128 -10.89 0.42 1.33
CA MET A 128 -9.82 -0.44 1.79
C MET A 128 -9.84 -1.73 0.99
N VAL A 129 -8.77 -2.03 0.29
CA VAL A 129 -8.69 -3.18 -0.61
C VAL A 129 -7.59 -4.12 -0.15
N GLY A 130 -7.93 -5.39 0.01
CA GLY A 130 -6.97 -6.48 0.17
C GLY A 130 -6.97 -7.36 -1.07
N VAL A 131 -5.82 -7.92 -1.42
CA VAL A 131 -5.66 -8.74 -2.64
C VAL A 131 -5.19 -10.14 -2.27
N ILE A 132 -5.93 -11.12 -2.73
CA ILE A 132 -5.63 -12.54 -2.62
C ILE A 132 -5.66 -13.12 -4.03
N THR A 133 -4.74 -13.97 -4.34
CA THR A 133 -4.78 -14.79 -5.54
C THR A 133 -4.81 -16.26 -5.15
N PHE A 134 -5.38 -17.08 -6.01
CA PHE A 134 -5.41 -18.53 -5.78
C PHE A 134 -5.21 -19.33 -7.06
N SER A 135 -4.71 -20.53 -6.86
CA SER A 135 -4.65 -21.60 -7.85
C SER A 135 -4.89 -22.92 -7.08
N ASN A 136 -3.89 -23.73 -6.85
CA ASN A 136 -3.97 -24.90 -5.95
C ASN A 136 -4.13 -24.49 -4.47
N SER A 137 -3.53 -23.37 -4.09
CA SER A 137 -3.60 -22.77 -2.76
C SER A 137 -3.81 -21.26 -2.88
N ALA A 138 -4.31 -20.64 -1.82
CA ALA A 138 -4.42 -19.21 -1.76
C ALA A 138 -3.07 -18.57 -1.39
N MET A 139 -2.78 -17.43 -2.00
CA MET A 139 -1.64 -16.58 -1.68
C MET A 139 -2.14 -15.19 -1.27
N PHE A 140 -1.75 -14.78 -0.09
CA PHE A 140 -2.04 -13.47 0.47
C PHE A 140 -1.05 -12.45 -0.11
N ILE A 141 -1.52 -11.57 -0.98
CA ILE A 141 -0.67 -10.60 -1.68
C ILE A 141 -0.63 -9.26 -0.95
N LEU A 142 -1.81 -8.76 -0.52
CA LEU A 142 -1.92 -7.44 0.09
C LEU A 142 -2.99 -7.46 1.20
N PRO A 143 -2.67 -7.00 2.43
CA PRO A 143 -3.68 -6.76 3.46
C PRO A 143 -4.58 -5.58 3.07
N LEU A 144 -5.73 -5.43 3.76
CA LEU A 144 -6.62 -4.30 3.54
C LEU A 144 -5.87 -2.97 3.72
N THR A 145 -5.79 -2.18 2.65
CA THR A 145 -5.14 -0.87 2.61
C THR A 145 -5.88 0.08 1.67
N ASN A 146 -5.73 1.38 1.89
CA ASN A 146 -6.22 2.43 1.00
C ASN A 146 -5.13 3.00 0.06
N SER A 147 -3.92 2.44 0.10
CA SER A 147 -2.84 2.88 -0.78
C SER A 147 -3.09 2.39 -2.22
N LYS A 148 -3.46 3.30 -3.11
CA LYS A 148 -3.69 3.01 -4.53
C LYS A 148 -2.46 2.41 -5.22
N GLU A 149 -1.27 2.88 -4.86
CA GLU A 149 -0.01 2.37 -5.40
C GLU A 149 0.21 0.90 -5.01
N ALA A 150 -0.03 0.56 -3.74
CA ALA A 150 0.09 -0.81 -3.26
C ALA A 150 -0.96 -1.72 -3.91
N ILE A 151 -2.21 -1.26 -4.06
CA ILE A 151 -3.29 -2.01 -4.72
C ILE A 151 -2.93 -2.29 -6.18
N ARG A 152 -2.49 -1.25 -6.92
CA ARG A 152 -2.07 -1.39 -8.33
C ARG A 152 -0.89 -2.35 -8.47
N ALA A 153 0.12 -2.24 -7.62
CA ALA A 153 1.28 -3.13 -7.62
C ALA A 153 0.87 -4.59 -7.32
N ALA A 154 -0.01 -4.80 -6.34
CA ALA A 154 -0.53 -6.11 -5.97
C ALA A 154 -1.32 -6.76 -7.11
N VAL A 155 -2.25 -6.03 -7.73
CA VAL A 155 -3.06 -6.52 -8.87
C VAL A 155 -2.16 -6.87 -10.05
N ASN A 156 -1.20 -6.00 -10.41
CA ASN A 156 -0.26 -6.26 -11.50
C ASN A 156 0.65 -7.47 -11.21
N ALA A 157 1.03 -7.70 -9.95
CA ALA A 157 1.81 -8.86 -9.56
C ALA A 157 1.04 -10.18 -9.72
N THR A 158 -0.30 -10.14 -9.75
CA THR A 158 -1.12 -11.33 -10.00
C THR A 158 -1.20 -11.71 -11.49
N ALA A 159 -0.88 -10.80 -12.40
CA ALA A 159 -0.88 -11.01 -13.83
C ALA A 159 0.38 -11.79 -14.33
N GLY A 160 0.86 -12.76 -13.58
CA GLY A 160 1.99 -13.61 -13.97
C GLY A 160 1.55 -14.91 -14.62
N ASN A 161 2.51 -15.80 -14.88
CA ASN A 161 2.24 -17.11 -15.47
C ASN A 161 1.19 -17.90 -14.66
N ALA A 162 0.23 -18.46 -15.35
CA ALA A 162 -0.81 -19.28 -14.75
C ALA A 162 -0.25 -20.53 -14.07
N LEU A 163 -0.93 -20.95 -13.03
CA LEU A 163 -0.61 -22.17 -12.29
C LEU A 163 -1.69 -23.22 -12.55
N PHE A 164 -1.30 -24.49 -12.45
CA PHE A 164 -2.25 -25.59 -12.60
C PHE A 164 -3.14 -25.71 -11.37
N GLN A 165 -4.39 -26.14 -11.59
CA GLN A 165 -5.45 -26.37 -10.60
C GLN A 165 -6.15 -25.09 -10.09
N THR A 166 -7.39 -25.29 -9.63
CA THR A 166 -8.27 -24.20 -9.19
C THR A 166 -8.93 -24.60 -7.86
N ASN A 167 -8.51 -23.95 -6.76
CA ASN A 167 -9.06 -24.15 -5.43
C ASN A 167 -9.75 -22.88 -4.93
N ILE A 168 -10.97 -22.65 -5.42
CA ILE A 168 -11.81 -21.48 -5.05
C ILE A 168 -12.04 -21.44 -3.54
N GLY A 169 -12.22 -22.62 -2.90
CA GLY A 169 -12.42 -22.70 -1.47
C GLY A 169 -11.29 -22.11 -0.64
N ALA A 170 -10.04 -22.33 -1.05
CA ALA A 170 -8.88 -21.73 -0.42
C ALA A 170 -8.90 -20.20 -0.58
N GLY A 171 -9.19 -19.70 -1.80
CA GLY A 171 -9.28 -18.25 -2.07
C GLY A 171 -10.34 -17.57 -1.20
N LEU A 172 -11.56 -18.12 -1.14
CA LEU A 172 -12.65 -17.57 -0.33
C LEU A 172 -12.37 -17.64 1.18
N THR A 173 -11.78 -18.74 1.66
CA THR A 173 -11.41 -18.86 3.08
C THR A 173 -10.39 -17.78 3.46
N SER A 174 -9.32 -17.61 2.66
CA SER A 174 -8.32 -16.59 2.91
C SER A 174 -8.87 -15.16 2.77
N SER A 175 -9.86 -14.95 1.89
CA SER A 175 -10.51 -13.64 1.78
C SER A 175 -11.30 -13.27 3.03
N ALA A 176 -11.95 -14.23 3.66
CA ALA A 176 -12.66 -13.98 4.91
C ALA A 176 -11.70 -13.65 6.07
N GLU A 177 -10.48 -14.17 6.04
CA GLU A 177 -9.42 -13.85 7.02
C GLU A 177 -9.02 -12.36 6.99
N LEU A 178 -9.10 -11.66 5.84
CA LEU A 178 -8.86 -10.22 5.73
C LEU A 178 -9.69 -9.39 6.72
N PHE A 179 -10.89 -9.85 7.05
CA PHE A 179 -11.86 -9.12 7.86
C PHE A 179 -11.84 -9.49 9.35
N THR A 180 -11.02 -10.46 9.77
CA THR A 180 -11.00 -10.96 11.16
C THR A 180 -10.41 -9.98 12.14
N SER A 181 -9.43 -9.19 11.73
CA SER A 181 -8.65 -8.27 12.59
C SER A 181 -9.05 -6.81 12.44
N ILE A 182 -10.06 -6.50 11.64
CA ILE A 182 -10.43 -5.12 11.32
C ILE A 182 -11.82 -4.81 11.87
N GLU A 183 -11.95 -3.62 12.46
CA GLU A 183 -13.24 -3.14 12.96
C GLU A 183 -14.29 -3.10 11.84
N ASN A 184 -15.52 -3.49 12.19
CA ASN A 184 -16.64 -3.49 11.26
C ASN A 184 -17.06 -2.05 10.97
N SER A 185 -16.59 -1.50 9.86
CA SER A 185 -16.99 -0.19 9.39
C SER A 185 -17.28 -0.22 7.89
N GLY A 186 -18.35 0.44 7.49
CA GLY A 186 -18.77 0.46 6.08
C GLY A 186 -19.43 -0.84 5.63
N SER A 187 -19.31 -1.15 4.34
CA SER A 187 -19.67 -2.46 3.80
C SER A 187 -18.43 -3.34 3.63
N ARG A 188 -18.63 -4.64 3.80
CA ARG A 188 -17.63 -5.67 3.55
C ARG A 188 -18.03 -6.48 2.34
N ALA A 189 -17.17 -6.54 1.36
CA ALA A 189 -17.43 -7.27 0.13
C ALA A 189 -16.22 -8.09 -0.29
N VAL A 190 -16.47 -9.26 -0.86
CA VAL A 190 -15.48 -10.04 -1.59
C VAL A 190 -15.87 -10.02 -3.06
N ILE A 191 -14.94 -9.61 -3.92
CA ILE A 191 -15.08 -9.70 -5.36
C ILE A 191 -14.23 -10.87 -5.82
N LEU A 192 -14.90 -11.94 -6.25
CA LEU A 192 -14.25 -13.14 -6.79
C LEU A 192 -14.27 -13.08 -8.32
N LEU A 193 -13.09 -13.10 -8.93
CA LEU A 193 -12.93 -13.25 -10.38
C LEU A 193 -12.35 -14.64 -10.66
N SER A 194 -13.11 -15.45 -11.38
CA SER A 194 -12.75 -16.82 -11.72
C SER A 194 -13.51 -17.26 -12.96
N ASP A 195 -13.04 -18.26 -13.67
CA ASP A 195 -13.80 -18.88 -14.77
C ASP A 195 -14.79 -19.98 -14.28
N GLY A 196 -14.92 -20.15 -12.97
CA GLY A 196 -15.85 -21.08 -12.37
C GLY A 196 -15.41 -22.56 -12.35
N ALA A 197 -14.19 -22.84 -12.80
CA ALA A 197 -13.65 -24.18 -12.85
C ALA A 197 -13.12 -24.66 -11.49
N GLY A 198 -14.00 -25.05 -10.56
CA GLY A 198 -13.57 -25.57 -9.27
C GLY A 198 -14.71 -26.10 -8.44
N ARG A 199 -14.41 -27.05 -7.55
CA ARG A 199 -15.37 -27.60 -6.58
C ARG A 199 -14.86 -27.34 -5.18
N ILE A 200 -15.79 -27.14 -4.24
CA ILE A 200 -15.49 -26.92 -2.83
C ILE A 200 -16.05 -28.11 -2.05
N ASP A 201 -15.23 -28.74 -1.24
CA ASP A 201 -15.70 -29.82 -0.37
C ASP A 201 -16.68 -29.32 0.69
N ALA A 202 -17.53 -30.20 1.19
CA ALA A 202 -18.62 -29.86 2.10
C ALA A 202 -18.14 -29.19 3.42
N ILE A 203 -16.98 -29.58 3.94
CA ILE A 203 -16.42 -29.00 5.17
C ILE A 203 -15.99 -27.56 4.93
N THR A 204 -15.29 -27.32 3.82
CA THR A 204 -14.88 -25.99 3.40
C THR A 204 -16.07 -25.10 3.06
N GLN A 205 -17.12 -25.64 2.41
CA GLN A 205 -18.37 -24.91 2.18
C GLN A 205 -19.01 -24.41 3.49
N GLN A 206 -19.12 -25.28 4.49
CA GLN A 206 -19.65 -24.87 5.81
C GLN A 206 -18.82 -23.80 6.48
N LYS A 207 -17.49 -23.90 6.42
CA LYS A 207 -16.57 -22.91 6.97
C LYS A 207 -16.72 -21.54 6.29
N ILE A 208 -16.73 -21.52 4.97
CA ILE A 208 -16.89 -20.28 4.18
C ILE A 208 -18.22 -19.62 4.53
N LYS A 209 -19.32 -20.38 4.46
CA LYS A 209 -20.65 -19.87 4.79
C LYS A 209 -20.70 -19.27 6.19
N ALA A 210 -20.18 -19.99 7.20
CA ALA A 210 -20.16 -19.52 8.57
C ALA A 210 -19.36 -18.20 8.73
N TRP A 211 -18.25 -18.05 8.02
CA TRP A 211 -17.43 -16.84 8.09
C TRP A 211 -18.06 -15.67 7.36
N PHE A 212 -18.59 -15.87 6.16
CA PHE A 212 -19.27 -14.84 5.40
C PHE A 212 -20.51 -14.31 6.14
N ASP A 213 -21.30 -15.22 6.72
CA ASP A 213 -22.48 -14.86 7.53
C ASP A 213 -22.07 -14.14 8.84
N LYS A 214 -21.02 -14.63 9.53
CA LYS A 214 -20.54 -14.04 10.78
C LYS A 214 -20.01 -12.63 10.60
N TYR A 215 -19.20 -12.39 9.56
CA TYR A 215 -18.58 -11.11 9.29
C TYR A 215 -19.41 -10.22 8.37
N GLN A 216 -20.60 -10.69 7.95
CA GLN A 216 -21.52 -9.99 7.03
C GLN A 216 -20.82 -9.56 5.73
N ILE A 217 -20.09 -10.48 5.12
CA ILE A 217 -19.33 -10.24 3.90
C ILE A 217 -20.24 -10.51 2.71
N GLY A 218 -20.50 -9.48 1.88
CA GLY A 218 -21.17 -9.66 0.59
C GLY A 218 -20.23 -10.35 -0.41
N LEU A 219 -20.77 -11.26 -1.22
CA LEU A 219 -20.02 -11.94 -2.27
C LEU A 219 -20.50 -11.47 -3.65
N TYR A 220 -19.57 -10.92 -4.42
CA TYR A 220 -19.74 -10.60 -5.83
C TYR A 220 -18.87 -11.54 -6.65
N TRP A 221 -19.50 -12.45 -7.37
CA TRP A 221 -18.80 -13.39 -8.21
C TRP A 221 -18.89 -13.01 -9.67
N ILE A 222 -17.77 -12.70 -10.30
CA ILE A 222 -17.67 -12.42 -11.73
C ILE A 222 -17.07 -13.65 -12.41
N VAL A 223 -17.88 -14.32 -13.20
CA VAL A 223 -17.48 -15.51 -13.96
C VAL A 223 -17.00 -15.05 -15.35
N LEU A 224 -15.74 -15.34 -15.64
CA LEU A 224 -15.14 -15.04 -16.95
C LEU A 224 -15.36 -16.23 -17.88
N SER A 225 -16.54 -16.27 -18.49
CA SER A 225 -16.96 -17.36 -19.37
C SER A 225 -16.41 -17.22 -20.80
N LYS A 226 -16.51 -18.32 -21.56
CA LYS A 226 -16.27 -18.28 -23.01
C LYS A 226 -17.60 -18.08 -23.72
N PRO A 227 -17.64 -17.34 -24.85
CA PRO A 227 -18.85 -17.19 -25.64
C PRO A 227 -19.45 -18.54 -26.04
N GLY A 228 -20.75 -18.71 -25.81
CA GLY A 228 -21.46 -19.96 -26.09
C GLY A 228 -21.19 -21.09 -25.09
N GLY A 229 -20.58 -20.81 -23.95
CA GLY A 229 -20.45 -21.74 -22.82
C GLY A 229 -21.79 -21.94 -22.09
N ILE A 230 -21.82 -22.88 -21.14
CA ILE A 230 -22.98 -23.09 -20.27
C ILE A 230 -23.07 -21.92 -19.27
N SER A 231 -24.22 -21.22 -19.27
CA SER A 231 -24.47 -20.13 -18.34
C SER A 231 -24.63 -20.61 -16.91
N ILE A 232 -24.10 -19.85 -15.93
CA ILE A 232 -24.37 -20.15 -14.51
C ILE A 232 -25.82 -19.92 -14.11
N PHE A 233 -26.60 -19.22 -14.94
CA PHE A 233 -28.01 -18.94 -14.73
C PHE A 233 -28.93 -19.95 -15.45
N GLU A 234 -28.35 -20.97 -16.08
CA GLU A 234 -29.14 -21.97 -16.81
C GLU A 234 -29.83 -22.94 -15.83
N GLU A 235 -31.16 -22.90 -15.81
CA GLU A 235 -31.97 -23.70 -14.90
C GLU A 235 -32.15 -25.15 -15.40
N ASP A 236 -32.20 -25.35 -16.72
CA ASP A 236 -32.45 -26.64 -17.37
C ASP A 236 -31.17 -27.27 -17.95
N VAL A 237 -30.21 -27.61 -17.08
CA VAL A 237 -29.05 -28.36 -17.56
C VAL A 237 -29.47 -29.85 -17.69
N PRO A 238 -29.43 -30.41 -18.91
CA PRO A 238 -29.83 -31.81 -19.12
C PRO A 238 -28.84 -32.72 -18.39
N LEU A 239 -29.26 -33.19 -17.21
CA LEU A 239 -28.53 -34.20 -16.44
C LEU A 239 -28.75 -35.57 -17.09
N HIS A 240 -27.76 -36.03 -17.85
CA HIS A 240 -27.72 -37.45 -18.23
C HIS A 240 -27.47 -38.27 -16.96
N GLN A 241 -28.17 -39.38 -16.78
CA GLN A 241 -28.04 -40.26 -15.62
C GLN A 241 -26.55 -40.55 -15.33
N GLY A 242 -26.06 -40.12 -14.16
CA GLY A 242 -24.70 -40.35 -13.71
C GLY A 242 -23.72 -39.13 -13.90
N TYR A 243 -24.15 -38.03 -14.49
CA TYR A 243 -23.33 -36.83 -14.61
C TYR A 243 -23.55 -35.86 -13.42
N GLN A 244 -22.48 -35.39 -12.87
CA GLN A 244 -22.51 -34.33 -11.86
C GLN A 244 -22.82 -32.97 -12.55
N LEU A 245 -23.44 -32.04 -11.80
CA LEU A 245 -23.61 -30.66 -12.25
C LEU A 245 -22.27 -30.04 -12.69
N PRO A 246 -22.26 -29.19 -13.70
CA PRO A 246 -21.08 -28.37 -14.03
C PRO A 246 -20.60 -27.63 -12.78
N PRO A 247 -19.28 -27.57 -12.53
CA PRO A 247 -18.73 -26.96 -11.29
C PRO A 247 -19.22 -25.53 -11.05
N GLN A 248 -19.36 -24.72 -12.10
CA GLN A 248 -19.83 -23.34 -11.98
C GLN A 248 -21.29 -23.25 -11.51
N ILE A 249 -22.16 -24.17 -11.92
CA ILE A 249 -23.56 -24.21 -11.48
C ILE A 249 -23.65 -24.69 -10.02
N GLU A 250 -22.85 -25.70 -9.66
CA GLU A 250 -22.75 -26.19 -8.27
C GLU A 250 -22.29 -25.05 -7.32
N LEU A 251 -21.31 -24.27 -7.73
CA LEU A 251 -20.85 -23.10 -6.97
C LEU A 251 -21.92 -22.02 -6.85
N TYR A 252 -22.63 -21.73 -7.95
CA TYR A 252 -23.70 -20.74 -7.96
C TYR A 252 -24.81 -21.12 -6.98
N GLU A 253 -25.28 -22.36 -7.01
CA GLU A 253 -26.28 -22.87 -6.06
C GLU A 253 -25.78 -22.84 -4.62
N PHE A 254 -24.51 -23.16 -4.39
CA PHE A 254 -23.91 -23.04 -3.07
C PHE A 254 -23.91 -21.58 -2.58
N PHE A 255 -23.47 -20.61 -3.38
CA PHE A 255 -23.41 -19.22 -2.99
C PHE A 255 -24.79 -18.59 -2.74
N LYS A 256 -25.82 -19.05 -3.42
CA LYS A 256 -27.23 -18.67 -3.15
C LYS A 256 -27.68 -19.04 -1.73
N THR A 257 -27.02 -19.99 -1.07
CA THR A 257 -27.36 -20.38 0.30
C THR A 257 -26.83 -19.41 1.37
N PHE A 258 -26.02 -18.40 1.03
CA PHE A 258 -25.47 -17.44 1.97
C PHE A 258 -26.60 -16.55 2.52
N LYS A 259 -26.49 -16.15 3.80
CA LYS A 259 -27.38 -15.13 4.40
C LYS A 259 -26.89 -13.71 4.07
N SER A 260 -25.59 -13.56 3.84
CA SER A 260 -24.99 -12.31 3.37
C SER A 260 -25.36 -12.05 1.91
N PRO A 261 -25.33 -10.78 1.45
CA PRO A 261 -25.64 -10.45 0.06
C PRO A 261 -24.75 -11.24 -0.91
N PHE A 262 -25.39 -11.84 -1.90
CA PHE A 262 -24.71 -12.53 -3.00
C PHE A 262 -25.21 -12.03 -4.35
N GLN A 263 -24.30 -11.80 -5.27
CA GLN A 263 -24.60 -11.50 -6.65
C GLN A 263 -23.55 -12.10 -7.57
N ALA A 264 -24.02 -12.73 -8.65
CA ALA A 264 -23.16 -13.27 -9.70
C ALA A 264 -23.32 -12.46 -10.99
N TYR A 265 -22.26 -12.41 -11.77
CA TYR A 265 -22.19 -11.79 -13.10
C TYR A 265 -21.47 -12.74 -14.03
N GLU A 266 -21.89 -12.79 -15.28
CA GLU A 266 -21.15 -13.43 -16.36
C GLU A 266 -20.53 -12.37 -17.25
N ALA A 267 -19.26 -12.58 -17.59
CA ALA A 267 -18.53 -11.73 -18.50
C ALA A 267 -17.86 -12.58 -19.58
N GLU A 268 -18.30 -12.43 -20.81
CA GLU A 268 -17.76 -13.12 -21.99
C GLU A 268 -16.75 -12.24 -22.74
N ASP A 269 -16.72 -10.95 -22.41
CA ASP A 269 -15.86 -9.94 -23.02
C ASP A 269 -15.48 -8.83 -22.02
N PRO A 270 -14.50 -7.97 -22.35
CA PRO A 270 -14.09 -6.86 -21.47
C PRO A 270 -15.20 -5.85 -21.18
N LYS A 271 -16.21 -5.66 -22.08
CA LYS A 271 -17.30 -4.71 -21.86
C LYS A 271 -18.28 -5.21 -20.80
N SER A 272 -18.65 -6.49 -20.86
CA SER A 272 -19.51 -7.12 -19.85
C SER A 272 -18.82 -7.16 -18.48
N LEU A 273 -17.51 -7.38 -18.43
CA LEU A 273 -16.72 -7.28 -17.20
C LEU A 273 -16.73 -5.85 -16.63
N GLU A 274 -16.54 -4.84 -17.48
CA GLU A 274 -16.62 -3.43 -17.07
C GLU A 274 -18.00 -3.07 -16.50
N GLN A 275 -19.08 -3.58 -17.11
CA GLN A 275 -20.44 -3.36 -16.61
C GLN A 275 -20.67 -4.00 -15.24
N ALA A 276 -20.22 -5.24 -15.05
CA ALA A 276 -20.29 -5.92 -13.75
C ALA A 276 -19.57 -5.12 -12.66
N ILE A 277 -18.36 -4.65 -12.94
CA ILE A 277 -17.57 -3.83 -12.03
C ILE A 277 -18.27 -2.49 -11.72
N LYS A 278 -18.88 -1.84 -12.71
CA LYS A 278 -19.66 -0.60 -12.50
C LYS A 278 -20.88 -0.81 -11.60
N ASP A 279 -21.59 -1.92 -11.78
CA ASP A 279 -22.74 -2.26 -10.93
C ASP A 279 -22.33 -2.50 -9.48
N ILE A 280 -21.24 -3.23 -9.23
CA ILE A 280 -20.67 -3.42 -7.89
C ILE A 280 -20.28 -2.07 -7.27
N ASN A 281 -19.71 -1.15 -8.07
CA ASN A 281 -19.35 0.19 -7.62
C ASN A 281 -20.55 0.98 -7.07
N LEU A 282 -21.69 0.87 -7.70
CA LEU A 282 -22.92 1.56 -7.26
C LEU A 282 -23.49 0.98 -5.97
N LYS A 283 -23.36 -0.34 -5.77
CA LYS A 283 -23.91 -1.06 -4.62
C LYS A 283 -23.08 -0.92 -3.34
N GLU A 284 -21.74 -0.84 -3.50
CA GLU A 284 -20.80 -0.88 -2.37
C GLU A 284 -20.21 0.52 -2.03
N ARG A 285 -21.09 1.52 -1.81
CA ARG A 285 -20.72 2.86 -1.34
C ARG A 285 -21.45 3.19 -0.03
N LYS A 286 -20.87 2.77 1.10
CA LYS A 286 -21.41 3.05 2.43
C LYS A 286 -20.45 3.92 3.24
N PRO A 287 -20.90 4.61 4.31
CA PRO A 287 -20.00 5.32 5.21
C PRO A 287 -18.98 4.36 5.82
N ILE A 288 -17.70 4.67 5.68
CA ILE A 288 -16.58 3.88 6.23
C ILE A 288 -15.75 4.73 7.18
N VAL A 289 -15.23 4.11 8.23
CA VAL A 289 -14.22 4.70 9.12
C VAL A 289 -12.98 3.82 9.06
N TYR A 290 -11.83 4.42 8.75
CA TYR A 290 -10.57 3.70 8.67
C TYR A 290 -9.43 4.48 9.30
N GLU A 291 -8.42 3.78 9.79
CA GLU A 291 -7.20 4.39 10.28
C GLU A 291 -6.25 4.67 9.12
N GLU A 292 -5.91 5.95 8.95
CA GLU A 292 -4.85 6.35 8.03
C GLU A 292 -3.58 6.66 8.82
N LYS A 293 -2.49 5.98 8.48
CA LYS A 293 -1.17 6.27 9.05
C LYS A 293 -0.57 7.47 8.32
N VAL A 294 -0.61 8.61 8.99
CA VAL A 294 0.04 9.82 8.46
C VAL A 294 1.52 9.76 8.80
N PRO A 295 2.41 9.98 7.81
CA PRO A 295 3.84 10.06 8.07
C PRO A 295 4.14 11.09 9.17
N GLY A 296 5.00 10.73 10.11
CA GLY A 296 5.44 11.65 11.14
C GLY A 296 6.18 12.86 10.56
N GLU A 297 6.14 13.98 11.26
CA GLU A 297 6.85 15.18 10.87
C GLU A 297 8.37 14.91 10.77
N LYS A 298 8.97 15.35 9.67
CA LYS A 298 10.42 15.31 9.48
C LYS A 298 11.04 16.59 10.03
N TYR A 299 11.95 16.46 10.99
CA TYR A 299 12.61 17.60 11.63
C TYR A 299 13.89 18.04 10.91
N ALA A 300 14.42 17.24 9.99
CA ALA A 300 15.64 17.53 9.25
C ALA A 300 15.65 18.90 8.55
N PRO A 301 14.57 19.34 7.83
CA PRO A 301 14.56 20.65 7.19
C PRO A 301 14.68 21.82 8.18
N THR A 302 14.02 21.71 9.34
CA THR A 302 14.05 22.74 10.39
C THR A 302 15.43 22.84 11.02
N LEU A 303 16.08 21.71 11.34
CA LEU A 303 17.42 21.66 11.88
C LEU A 303 18.45 22.24 10.89
N LEU A 304 18.30 21.90 9.60
CA LEU A 304 19.14 22.44 8.54
C LEU A 304 19.04 23.98 8.45
N LEU A 305 17.81 24.49 8.47
CA LEU A 305 17.58 25.94 8.40
C LEU A 305 18.22 26.68 9.58
N ILE A 306 18.08 26.14 10.79
CA ILE A 306 18.73 26.71 11.99
C ILE A 306 20.26 26.68 11.84
N SER A 307 20.83 25.59 11.35
CA SER A 307 22.29 25.47 11.16
C SER A 307 22.82 26.47 10.15
N ILE A 308 22.08 26.72 9.05
CA ILE A 308 22.42 27.71 8.04
C ILE A 308 22.38 29.13 8.63
N ILE A 309 21.33 29.49 9.37
CA ILE A 309 21.22 30.81 10.02
C ILE A 309 22.39 31.06 10.98
N LEU A 310 22.72 30.08 11.81
CA LEU A 310 23.87 30.20 12.74
C LEU A 310 25.20 30.33 12.00
N SER A 311 25.39 29.59 10.89
CA SER A 311 26.57 29.68 10.05
C SER A 311 26.71 31.06 9.42
N LEU A 312 25.63 31.63 8.87
CA LEU A 312 25.61 32.99 8.29
C LEU A 312 25.90 34.04 9.37
N MET A 313 25.34 33.87 10.56
CA MET A 313 25.62 34.76 11.70
C MET A 313 27.11 34.74 12.07
N LEU A 314 27.75 33.57 12.16
CA LEU A 314 29.18 33.48 12.41
C LEU A 314 30.01 34.12 11.31
N LEU A 315 29.69 33.92 10.05
CA LEU A 315 30.35 34.54 8.91
C LEU A 315 30.24 36.07 8.96
N PHE A 316 29.05 36.58 9.28
CA PHE A 316 28.80 38.01 9.41
C PHE A 316 29.64 38.64 10.55
N LEU A 317 29.66 37.99 11.72
CA LEU A 317 30.48 38.45 12.86
C LEU A 317 31.98 38.46 12.49
N LYS A 318 32.45 37.42 11.80
CA LYS A 318 33.86 37.36 11.35
C LYS A 318 34.19 38.41 10.28
N PHE A 319 33.25 38.74 9.41
CA PHE A 319 33.41 39.78 8.43
C PHE A 319 33.56 41.18 9.06
N ILE A 320 32.79 41.46 10.13
CA ILE A 320 32.90 42.72 10.90
C ILE A 320 34.26 42.79 11.59
N GLU A 321 34.72 41.70 12.19
CA GLU A 321 36.02 41.62 12.85
C GLU A 321 37.16 41.95 11.89
N VAL A 322 37.19 41.36 10.71
CA VAL A 322 38.21 41.61 9.67
C VAL A 322 38.16 43.06 9.15
N LYS A 323 36.99 43.66 9.08
CA LYS A 323 36.83 45.04 8.58
C LYS A 323 37.27 46.11 9.61
N SER A 324 37.19 45.74 10.91
CA SER A 324 37.62 46.61 12.01
C SER A 324 39.14 46.72 12.16
N PHE A 325 39.91 45.81 11.57
CA PHE A 325 41.38 45.78 11.60
C PHE A 325 42.04 46.30 10.33
N LYS A 326 41.32 46.93 9.37
CA LYS A 326 41.82 47.67 8.25
C LYS A 326 41.63 49.17 8.48
#